data_303e4bfaa632f4be43eee769e9d71186
#
_entry.id   303e4bfaa632f4be43eee769e9d71186
#
_cell.length_a   1.000
_cell.length_b   1.000
_cell.length_c   1.000
_cell.angle_alpha   90.00
_cell.angle_beta   90.00
_cell.angle_gamma   90.00
#
_symmetry.space_group_name_H-M   'P 1'
#
loop_
_entity.id
_entity.type
_entity.pdbx_description
1 polymer ?
#
loop_
_entity_poly.entity_id
_entity_poly.type
_entity_poly.pdbx_seq_one_letter_code
_entity_poly.pdbx_strand_id
1 'polypeptide(L)'
;VKRAAPPGPDKTGAGRFRLRSFRLRITLTSTATALAAILILFVAASTTIVARRAQILDHILSAHLSGPGFGVATPALWPAIDAHLNASFSAFAPQGSQGGYAILRASRADGSLVYRSPSWPAALDVKALPDDSGLQTVADDATEWRLGQVRHGDMTVWVGVNRSLSNAQLRVSLWRFGAAAAVLGALIALLAWYLSARAMRPVEHLTGVMLGLNASDLDQRVAADEEDIEFAQLVTVFNAMLDRLQRSFLQAIRFSGDAAHELKTPLTILQGQLEHAFTHAAKPEQEEALVEMLEEVRRLDSIVRKLLMLSRADAGQLQIPLSPFDLRPILDELAEDIELLDAEREVRLDLPPLLLVKGDADLLRQVLQNLASNAVKYGLAGGWIGLSARQHGGQWQIDVSNASSGIAAEHRERLFDRFYRADHAHNRRIPGVGLGLSLAREIARAHGGELLLAEADQERTCFRLCLPAAL
;
A
#
# COMPACT_ATOMS: atom_id res chain seq x y z
N VAL A 1 37.10 0.58 27.59
CA VAL A 1 35.66 0.76 27.51
C VAL A 1 35.09 -0.43 26.72
N LYS A 2 34.41 -1.37 27.43
CA LYS A 2 33.80 -2.59 26.91
C LYS A 2 32.67 -2.25 25.93
N ARG A 3 32.76 -2.70 24.69
CA ARG A 3 31.65 -2.70 23.72
C ARG A 3 30.63 -3.74 24.17
N ALA A 4 29.40 -3.29 24.41
CA ALA A 4 28.26 -4.13 24.65
C ALA A 4 27.84 -4.81 23.33
N ALA A 5 27.56 -6.12 23.37
CA ALA A 5 27.02 -6.89 22.27
C ALA A 5 25.58 -6.48 21.94
N PRO A 6 25.14 -6.61 20.67
CA PRO A 6 23.77 -6.30 20.30
C PRO A 6 22.80 -7.32 20.93
N PRO A 7 21.58 -6.90 21.31
CA PRO A 7 20.56 -7.81 21.85
C PRO A 7 20.09 -8.78 20.78
N GLY A 8 20.01 -10.06 21.15
CA GLY A 8 19.51 -11.13 20.29
C GLY A 8 18.01 -10.97 19.98
N PRO A 9 17.47 -11.65 18.95
CA PRO A 9 16.08 -11.52 18.54
C PRO A 9 15.14 -12.05 19.61
N ASP A 10 14.27 -11.18 20.08
CA ASP A 10 13.21 -11.46 21.05
C ASP A 10 12.17 -12.42 20.43
N LYS A 11 12.13 -13.67 20.94
CA LYS A 11 11.22 -14.75 20.54
C LYS A 11 9.93 -14.71 21.35
N THR A 12 9.23 -13.60 21.41
CA THR A 12 7.85 -13.54 21.95
C THR A 12 6.93 -12.86 20.93
N GLY A 13 6.79 -13.49 19.78
CA GLY A 13 5.86 -13.12 18.73
C GLY A 13 4.51 -13.79 18.90
N ALA A 14 3.71 -13.40 19.89
CA ALA A 14 2.26 -13.55 19.77
C ALA A 14 1.82 -12.66 18.61
N GLY A 15 1.50 -13.29 17.47
CA GLY A 15 1.14 -12.61 16.21
C GLY A 15 -0.08 -11.72 16.37
N ARG A 16 0.12 -10.48 16.75
CA ARG A 16 -0.85 -9.42 16.46
C ARG A 16 -0.83 -9.20 14.95
N PHE A 17 -1.79 -9.79 14.27
CA PHE A 17 -2.14 -9.41 12.89
C PHE A 17 -2.44 -7.90 12.89
N ARG A 18 -1.41 -7.08 12.69
CA ARG A 18 -1.60 -5.66 12.39
C ARG A 18 -2.16 -5.58 10.98
N LEU A 19 -3.49 -5.43 10.89
CA LEU A 19 -4.16 -5.08 9.66
C LEU A 19 -3.60 -3.73 9.19
N ARG A 20 -2.57 -3.75 8.35
CA ARG A 20 -1.85 -2.55 7.88
C ARG A 20 -2.68 -1.72 6.90
N SER A 21 -3.71 -2.30 6.28
CA SER A 21 -4.56 -1.60 5.31
C SER A 21 -5.70 -0.87 6.02
N PHE A 22 -5.74 0.45 5.87
CA PHE A 22 -6.83 1.31 6.39
C PHE A 22 -8.19 0.90 5.80
N ARG A 23 -8.22 0.58 4.50
CA ARG A 23 -9.38 0.05 3.79
C ARG A 23 -9.93 -1.21 4.48
N LEU A 24 -9.07 -2.17 4.81
CA LEU A 24 -9.47 -3.40 5.49
C LEU A 24 -10.04 -3.13 6.89
N ARG A 25 -9.47 -2.16 7.61
CA ARG A 25 -9.96 -1.77 8.94
C ARG A 25 -11.36 -1.15 8.88
N ILE A 26 -11.62 -0.21 7.96
CA ILE A 26 -12.94 0.39 7.79
C ILE A 26 -13.96 -0.68 7.41
N THR A 27 -13.66 -1.52 6.42
CA THR A 27 -14.55 -2.60 5.99
C THR A 27 -14.86 -3.55 7.14
N LEU A 28 -13.86 -3.98 7.90
CA LEU A 28 -14.07 -4.87 9.05
C LEU A 28 -14.88 -4.22 10.17
N THR A 29 -14.59 -2.96 10.52
CA THR A 29 -15.33 -2.28 11.60
C THR A 29 -16.80 -2.03 11.20
N SER A 30 -17.06 -1.53 10.00
CA SER A 30 -18.43 -1.29 9.53
C SER A 30 -19.21 -2.59 9.36
N THR A 31 -18.59 -3.65 8.85
CA THR A 31 -19.21 -4.97 8.73
C THR A 31 -19.48 -5.57 10.11
N ALA A 32 -18.54 -5.50 11.05
CA ALA A 32 -18.69 -6.02 12.39
C ALA A 32 -19.82 -5.32 13.17
N THR A 33 -19.93 -3.98 13.07
CA THR A 33 -21.01 -3.22 13.70
C THR A 33 -22.37 -3.56 13.10
N ALA A 34 -22.46 -3.70 11.77
CA ALA A 34 -23.71 -4.09 11.11
C ALA A 34 -24.13 -5.52 11.49
N LEU A 35 -23.19 -6.47 11.51
CA LEU A 35 -23.48 -7.86 11.92
C LEU A 35 -23.90 -7.94 13.38
N ALA A 36 -23.27 -7.17 14.28
CA ALA A 36 -23.67 -7.09 15.68
C ALA A 36 -25.10 -6.55 15.83
N ALA A 37 -25.46 -5.50 15.09
CA ALA A 37 -26.81 -4.96 15.10
C ALA A 37 -27.86 -5.98 14.58
N ILE A 38 -27.56 -6.68 13.47
CA ILE A 38 -28.41 -7.75 12.94
C ILE A 38 -28.60 -8.87 13.96
N LEU A 39 -27.51 -9.29 14.62
CA LEU A 39 -27.54 -10.34 15.64
C LEU A 39 -28.40 -9.93 16.83
N ILE A 40 -28.27 -8.72 17.34
CA ILE A 40 -29.07 -8.19 18.44
C ILE A 40 -30.57 -8.18 18.07
N LEU A 41 -30.91 -7.67 16.88
CA LEU A 41 -32.27 -7.65 16.38
C LEU A 41 -32.84 -9.06 16.20
N PHE A 42 -32.03 -9.99 15.68
CA PHE A 42 -32.42 -11.39 15.50
C PHE A 42 -32.71 -12.07 16.86
N VAL A 43 -31.84 -11.88 17.84
CA VAL A 43 -32.02 -12.43 19.19
C VAL A 43 -33.27 -11.82 19.83
N ALA A 44 -33.42 -10.49 19.79
CA ALA A 44 -34.62 -9.82 20.37
C ALA A 44 -35.94 -10.26 19.70
N ALA A 45 -35.95 -10.35 18.37
CA ALA A 45 -37.12 -10.85 17.63
C ALA A 45 -37.42 -12.31 17.97
N SER A 46 -36.40 -13.17 18.03
CA SER A 46 -36.54 -14.59 18.33
C SER A 46 -37.11 -14.80 19.75
N THR A 47 -36.54 -14.12 20.75
CA THR A 47 -37.03 -14.22 22.15
C THR A 47 -38.50 -13.73 22.27
N THR A 48 -38.83 -12.62 21.59
CA THR A 48 -40.19 -12.07 21.58
C THR A 48 -41.18 -13.01 20.92
N ILE A 49 -40.81 -13.63 19.77
CA ILE A 49 -41.68 -14.60 19.06
C ILE A 49 -41.91 -15.83 19.94
N VAL A 50 -40.85 -16.37 20.56
CA VAL A 50 -40.94 -17.53 21.46
C VAL A 50 -41.85 -17.23 22.63
N ALA A 51 -41.62 -16.11 23.32
CA ALA A 51 -42.42 -15.71 24.50
C ALA A 51 -43.90 -15.48 24.15
N ARG A 52 -44.17 -14.72 23.09
CA ARG A 52 -45.57 -14.47 22.63
C ARG A 52 -46.29 -15.76 22.26
N ARG A 53 -45.63 -16.68 21.55
CA ARG A 53 -46.22 -17.94 21.15
C ARG A 53 -46.58 -18.80 22.34
N ALA A 54 -45.74 -18.88 23.37
CA ALA A 54 -46.04 -19.55 24.62
C ALA A 54 -47.23 -18.92 25.34
N GLN A 55 -47.31 -17.60 25.44
CA GLN A 55 -48.42 -16.87 26.05
C GLN A 55 -49.74 -17.12 25.30
N ILE A 56 -49.74 -17.10 23.96
CA ILE A 56 -50.94 -17.34 23.16
C ILE A 56 -51.44 -18.77 23.38
N LEU A 57 -50.53 -19.75 23.41
CA LEU A 57 -50.87 -21.15 23.65
C LEU A 57 -51.48 -21.34 25.04
N ASP A 58 -50.89 -20.77 26.09
CA ASP A 58 -51.40 -20.80 27.46
C ASP A 58 -52.78 -20.08 27.55
N HIS A 59 -52.96 -18.95 26.88
CA HIS A 59 -54.22 -18.22 26.86
C HIS A 59 -55.34 -19.03 26.17
N ILE A 60 -55.10 -19.64 25.02
CA ILE A 60 -56.08 -20.48 24.32
C ILE A 60 -56.42 -21.70 25.16
N LEU A 61 -55.44 -22.37 25.78
CA LEU A 61 -55.65 -23.51 26.63
C LEU A 61 -56.48 -23.14 27.86
N SER A 62 -56.18 -22.02 28.54
CA SER A 62 -56.94 -21.54 29.69
C SER A 62 -58.40 -21.14 29.31
N ALA A 63 -58.55 -20.51 28.14
CA ALA A 63 -59.88 -20.13 27.63
C ALA A 63 -60.75 -21.35 27.38
N HIS A 64 -60.22 -22.43 26.81
CA HIS A 64 -60.95 -23.68 26.63
C HIS A 64 -61.28 -24.35 27.94
N LEU A 65 -60.36 -24.37 28.93
CA LEU A 65 -60.58 -24.92 30.25
C LEU A 65 -61.68 -24.18 31.04
N SER A 66 -61.75 -22.84 30.88
CA SER A 66 -62.75 -22.00 31.57
C SER A 66 -64.10 -21.97 30.87
N GLY A 67 -64.22 -22.56 29.69
CA GLY A 67 -65.44 -22.55 28.92
C GLY A 67 -66.55 -23.46 29.47
N PRO A 68 -67.85 -23.12 29.29
CA PRO A 68 -68.99 -23.91 29.86
C PRO A 68 -69.17 -25.29 29.22
N GLY A 69 -68.44 -25.60 28.14
CA GLY A 69 -68.59 -26.82 27.32
C GLY A 69 -68.33 -28.13 28.08
N PHE A 70 -67.48 -28.14 29.06
CA PHE A 70 -67.12 -29.35 29.82
C PHE A 70 -68.17 -29.68 30.91
N GLY A 71 -68.89 -28.69 31.42
CA GLY A 71 -69.92 -28.87 32.49
C GLY A 71 -71.24 -29.49 32.04
N VAL A 72 -71.55 -29.46 30.74
CA VAL A 72 -72.80 -29.92 30.13
C VAL A 72 -72.58 -31.12 29.19
N ALA A 73 -71.34 -31.62 29.09
CA ALA A 73 -70.98 -32.65 28.12
C ALA A 73 -71.57 -34.01 28.46
N THR A 74 -72.46 -34.49 27.62
CA THR A 74 -72.89 -35.88 27.64
C THR A 74 -71.87 -36.79 27.01
N PRO A 75 -71.85 -38.12 27.33
CA PRO A 75 -70.83 -39.03 26.77
C PRO A 75 -70.72 -39.00 25.24
N ALA A 76 -71.80 -38.71 24.51
CA ALA A 76 -71.81 -38.63 23.05
C ALA A 76 -71.08 -37.37 22.46
N LEU A 77 -70.90 -36.32 23.25
CA LEU A 77 -70.28 -35.04 22.81
C LEU A 77 -68.75 -35.01 22.92
N TRP A 78 -68.13 -35.91 23.70
CA TRP A 78 -66.70 -35.90 23.93
C TRP A 78 -65.84 -36.01 22.65
N PRO A 79 -66.20 -36.87 21.66
CA PRO A 79 -65.47 -36.91 20.39
C PRO A 79 -65.54 -35.62 19.60
N ALA A 80 -66.69 -34.91 19.65
CA ALA A 80 -66.81 -33.61 18.98
C ALA A 80 -66.00 -32.49 19.67
N ILE A 81 -65.95 -32.51 21.00
CA ILE A 81 -65.09 -31.60 21.79
C ILE A 81 -63.60 -31.84 21.50
N ASP A 82 -63.17 -33.11 21.45
CA ASP A 82 -61.79 -33.48 21.11
C ASP A 82 -61.43 -33.01 19.69
N ALA A 83 -62.30 -33.23 18.72
CA ALA A 83 -62.14 -32.75 17.35
C ALA A 83 -62.05 -31.21 17.30
N HIS A 84 -62.89 -30.50 18.06
CA HIS A 84 -62.84 -29.04 18.13
C HIS A 84 -61.55 -28.50 18.77
N LEU A 85 -61.08 -29.13 19.84
CA LEU A 85 -59.81 -28.81 20.46
C LEU A 85 -58.65 -29.00 19.48
N ASN A 86 -58.62 -30.15 18.80
CA ASN A 86 -57.56 -30.41 17.79
C ASN A 86 -57.60 -29.40 16.64
N ALA A 87 -58.81 -28.98 16.18
CA ALA A 87 -58.97 -27.93 15.18
C ALA A 87 -58.43 -26.57 15.68
N SER A 88 -58.77 -26.20 16.93
CA SER A 88 -58.32 -24.93 17.55
C SER A 88 -56.82 -24.84 17.69
N PHE A 89 -56.13 -25.94 17.98
CA PHE A 89 -54.68 -25.97 18.13
C PHE A 89 -53.96 -26.33 16.83
N SER A 90 -54.63 -26.65 15.74
CA SER A 90 -54.05 -26.97 14.45
C SER A 90 -53.13 -25.85 13.88
N ALA A 91 -53.45 -24.59 14.20
CA ALA A 91 -52.61 -23.42 13.80
C ALA A 91 -51.19 -23.43 14.36
N PHE A 92 -50.95 -24.20 15.42
CA PHE A 92 -49.62 -24.33 16.04
C PHE A 92 -48.86 -25.55 15.54
N ALA A 93 -49.42 -26.34 14.66
CA ALA A 93 -48.86 -27.56 14.12
C ALA A 93 -48.09 -27.32 12.80
N PRO A 94 -47.10 -28.13 12.46
CA PRO A 94 -46.49 -28.12 11.15
C PRO A 94 -47.50 -28.49 10.06
N GLN A 95 -47.41 -27.83 8.88
CA GLN A 95 -48.28 -28.15 7.76
C GLN A 95 -48.12 -29.64 7.36
N GLY A 96 -49.24 -30.36 7.25
CA GLY A 96 -49.27 -31.76 6.84
C GLY A 96 -49.13 -32.78 7.97
N SER A 97 -49.03 -32.37 9.24
CA SER A 97 -49.08 -33.29 10.37
C SER A 97 -50.53 -33.77 10.58
N GLN A 98 -50.75 -35.09 10.63
CA GLN A 98 -52.05 -35.67 10.85
C GLN A 98 -52.29 -35.96 12.34
N GLY A 99 -53.20 -35.19 12.99
CA GLY A 99 -53.73 -35.49 14.31
C GLY A 99 -52.81 -35.26 15.51
N GLY A 100 -53.36 -35.31 16.71
CA GLY A 100 -52.61 -35.35 17.96
C GLY A 100 -52.09 -34.02 18.47
N TYR A 101 -52.69 -32.88 18.07
CA TYR A 101 -52.27 -31.54 18.54
C TYR A 101 -52.74 -31.26 19.96
N ALA A 102 -53.97 -31.70 20.28
CA ALA A 102 -54.53 -31.65 21.59
C ALA A 102 -54.95 -33.05 22.06
N ILE A 103 -54.96 -33.24 23.32
CA ILE A 103 -55.41 -34.47 23.98
C ILE A 103 -56.41 -34.09 25.06
N LEU A 104 -57.45 -34.94 25.22
CA LEU A 104 -58.48 -34.75 26.18
C LEU A 104 -58.73 -36.03 26.99
N ARG A 105 -58.84 -35.90 28.32
CA ARG A 105 -59.18 -36.99 29.20
C ARG A 105 -60.21 -36.49 30.24
N ALA A 106 -61.35 -37.19 30.36
CA ALA A 106 -62.34 -36.92 31.37
C ALA A 106 -62.53 -38.14 32.31
N SER A 107 -62.45 -37.93 33.62
CA SER A 107 -62.68 -38.95 34.65
C SER A 107 -63.57 -38.44 35.74
N ARG A 108 -64.36 -39.35 36.41
CA ARG A 108 -65.09 -39.01 37.57
C ARG A 108 -64.27 -38.99 38.83
N ALA A 109 -64.86 -38.45 39.93
CA ALA A 109 -64.18 -38.38 41.24
C ALA A 109 -63.80 -39.77 41.79
N ASP A 110 -64.52 -40.80 41.42
CA ASP A 110 -64.22 -42.21 41.76
C ASP A 110 -63.09 -42.83 40.95
N GLY A 111 -62.50 -42.05 39.99
CA GLY A 111 -61.41 -42.46 39.12
C GLY A 111 -61.89 -43.21 37.87
N SER A 112 -63.21 -43.40 37.66
CA SER A 112 -63.70 -44.05 36.46
C SER A 112 -63.47 -43.17 35.22
N LEU A 113 -63.00 -43.77 34.13
CA LEU A 113 -62.73 -43.11 32.86
C LEU A 113 -64.06 -42.88 32.10
N VAL A 114 -64.33 -41.61 31.78
CA VAL A 114 -65.50 -41.22 30.97
C VAL A 114 -65.14 -41.12 29.50
N TYR A 115 -64.01 -40.47 29.21
CA TYR A 115 -63.46 -40.30 27.86
C TYR A 115 -61.94 -40.20 27.86
N ARG A 116 -61.37 -40.69 26.79
CA ARG A 116 -59.89 -40.53 26.52
C ARG A 116 -59.68 -40.35 25.02
N SER A 117 -59.03 -39.27 24.62
CA SER A 117 -58.56 -39.01 23.26
C SER A 117 -57.80 -40.19 22.68
N PRO A 118 -58.04 -40.58 21.41
CA PRO A 118 -57.19 -41.62 20.76
C PRO A 118 -55.71 -41.32 20.76
N SER A 119 -55.33 -40.02 20.73
CA SER A 119 -53.99 -39.52 20.73
C SER A 119 -53.38 -39.40 22.13
N TRP A 120 -54.06 -39.81 23.20
CA TRP A 120 -53.55 -39.70 24.59
C TRP A 120 -52.39 -40.66 24.80
N PRO A 121 -51.18 -40.14 25.16
CA PRO A 121 -50.01 -40.96 25.35
C PRO A 121 -50.22 -42.00 26.47
N ALA A 122 -49.75 -43.25 26.23
CA ALA A 122 -49.93 -44.34 27.19
C ALA A 122 -49.13 -44.10 28.50
N ALA A 123 -47.98 -43.49 28.38
CA ALA A 123 -47.08 -43.19 29.50
C ALA A 123 -47.49 -41.98 30.33
N LEU A 124 -48.46 -41.16 29.85
CA LEU A 124 -48.88 -39.95 30.56
C LEU A 124 -49.86 -40.32 31.68
N ASP A 125 -49.34 -40.51 32.89
CA ASP A 125 -50.17 -40.80 34.10
C ASP A 125 -50.54 -39.49 34.82
N VAL A 126 -51.82 -39.09 34.65
CA VAL A 126 -52.41 -37.88 35.32
C VAL A 126 -52.53 -38.03 36.84
N LYS A 127 -52.47 -39.25 37.39
CA LYS A 127 -52.53 -39.46 38.84
C LYS A 127 -51.23 -39.02 39.55
N ALA A 128 -50.13 -38.98 38.85
CA ALA A 128 -48.84 -38.50 39.33
C ALA A 128 -48.68 -36.99 39.28
N LEU A 129 -49.67 -36.27 38.68
CA LEU A 129 -49.61 -34.81 38.57
C LEU A 129 -50.18 -34.13 39.82
N PRO A 130 -49.56 -33.00 40.24
CA PRO A 130 -50.09 -32.22 41.35
C PRO A 130 -51.53 -31.80 41.11
N ASP A 131 -52.36 -31.80 42.14
CA ASP A 131 -53.77 -31.37 42.09
C ASP A 131 -53.87 -29.80 42.10
N ASP A 132 -53.05 -29.15 41.27
CA ASP A 132 -52.98 -27.72 41.15
C ASP A 132 -53.72 -27.32 39.86
N SER A 133 -54.60 -26.32 39.96
CA SER A 133 -55.37 -25.80 38.85
C SER A 133 -54.56 -25.03 37.79
N GLY A 134 -53.24 -25.01 37.95
CA GLY A 134 -52.33 -24.35 37.03
C GLY A 134 -52.00 -25.16 35.76
N LEU A 135 -51.50 -24.43 34.72
CA LEU A 135 -50.97 -25.06 33.52
C LEU A 135 -49.59 -25.66 33.80
N GLN A 136 -49.42 -26.96 33.53
CA GLN A 136 -48.18 -27.69 33.77
C GLN A 136 -47.56 -28.18 32.47
N THR A 137 -46.21 -28.24 32.42
CA THR A 137 -45.52 -28.86 31.30
C THR A 137 -45.00 -30.22 31.73
N VAL A 138 -45.40 -31.27 31.02
CA VAL A 138 -45.01 -32.65 31.31
C VAL A 138 -44.32 -33.20 30.07
N ALA A 139 -43.16 -33.81 30.28
CA ALA A 139 -42.42 -34.49 29.23
C ALA A 139 -42.77 -35.98 29.24
N ASP A 140 -43.01 -36.55 28.07
CA ASP A 140 -43.21 -37.96 27.83
C ASP A 140 -42.24 -38.37 26.77
N ASP A 141 -41.27 -39.27 27.09
CA ASP A 141 -40.18 -39.80 26.28
C ASP A 141 -39.66 -38.90 25.13
N ALA A 142 -40.49 -38.55 24.16
CA ALA A 142 -40.13 -37.76 22.98
C ALA A 142 -40.98 -36.49 22.80
N THR A 143 -41.99 -36.27 23.65
CA THR A 143 -42.95 -35.18 23.50
C THR A 143 -43.15 -34.38 24.76
N GLU A 144 -43.23 -33.06 24.63
CA GLU A 144 -43.62 -32.17 25.72
C GLU A 144 -45.08 -31.78 25.56
N TRP A 145 -45.84 -32.01 26.62
CA TRP A 145 -47.24 -31.66 26.69
C TRP A 145 -47.48 -30.49 27.63
N ARG A 146 -48.22 -29.49 27.22
CA ARG A 146 -48.73 -28.42 28.09
C ARG A 146 -50.12 -28.82 28.53
N LEU A 147 -50.26 -29.18 29.79
CA LEU A 147 -51.47 -29.71 30.37
C LEU A 147 -52.17 -28.72 31.27
N GLY A 148 -53.48 -28.70 31.24
CA GLY A 148 -54.33 -28.00 32.21
C GLY A 148 -55.45 -28.91 32.67
N GLN A 149 -55.95 -28.72 33.89
CA GLN A 149 -57.11 -29.42 34.42
C GLN A 149 -58.22 -28.45 34.81
N VAL A 150 -59.42 -28.93 34.71
CA VAL A 150 -60.60 -28.24 35.24
C VAL A 150 -61.49 -29.25 35.91
N ARG A 151 -62.09 -28.88 37.06
CA ARG A 151 -63.02 -29.73 37.80
C ARG A 151 -64.42 -29.14 37.66
N HIS A 152 -65.39 -29.96 37.16
CA HIS A 152 -66.75 -29.60 37.02
C HIS A 152 -67.64 -30.63 37.75
N GLY A 153 -68.18 -30.26 38.92
CA GLY A 153 -68.95 -31.20 39.75
C GLY A 153 -68.17 -32.44 40.13
N ASP A 154 -68.62 -33.60 39.70
CA ASP A 154 -67.96 -34.91 39.94
C ASP A 154 -66.96 -35.33 38.85
N MET A 155 -66.70 -34.46 37.86
CA MET A 155 -65.77 -34.78 36.77
C MET A 155 -64.54 -33.93 36.79
N THR A 156 -63.36 -34.53 36.53
CA THR A 156 -62.10 -33.87 36.28
C THR A 156 -61.74 -34.06 34.81
N VAL A 157 -61.52 -32.90 34.12
CA VAL A 157 -61.19 -32.90 32.69
C VAL A 157 -59.77 -32.37 32.56
N TRP A 158 -58.93 -33.14 31.85
CA TRP A 158 -57.56 -32.78 31.46
C TRP A 158 -57.56 -32.45 29.98
N VAL A 159 -56.99 -31.30 29.64
CA VAL A 159 -56.67 -30.90 28.28
C VAL A 159 -55.19 -30.68 28.14
N GLY A 160 -54.63 -31.28 27.13
CA GLY A 160 -53.18 -31.12 26.83
C GLY A 160 -52.94 -30.67 25.41
N VAL A 161 -51.86 -29.92 25.22
CA VAL A 161 -51.43 -29.47 23.89
C VAL A 161 -49.98 -29.91 23.66
N ASN A 162 -49.70 -30.46 22.49
CA ASN A 162 -48.39 -30.93 22.11
C ASN A 162 -47.43 -29.74 21.83
N ARG A 163 -46.57 -29.44 22.79
CA ARG A 163 -45.61 -28.38 22.72
C ARG A 163 -44.45 -28.69 21.76
N SER A 164 -44.05 -29.98 21.62
CA SER A 164 -42.96 -30.40 20.74
C SER A 164 -43.28 -30.09 19.28
N LEU A 165 -44.49 -30.29 18.80
CA LEU A 165 -44.94 -29.93 17.45
C LEU A 165 -44.90 -28.40 17.24
N SER A 166 -45.35 -27.63 18.23
CA SER A 166 -45.28 -26.16 18.21
C SER A 166 -43.81 -25.69 18.14
N ASN A 167 -42.89 -26.28 18.90
CA ASN A 167 -41.48 -25.97 18.89
C ASN A 167 -40.79 -26.37 17.58
N ALA A 168 -41.22 -27.47 16.93
CA ALA A 168 -40.67 -27.86 15.64
C ALA A 168 -40.93 -26.84 14.53
N GLN A 169 -42.17 -26.32 14.44
CA GLN A 169 -42.54 -25.28 13.51
C GLN A 169 -41.78 -23.95 13.80
N LEU A 170 -41.60 -23.64 15.08
CA LEU A 170 -40.86 -22.47 15.49
C LEU A 170 -39.38 -22.56 15.03
N ARG A 171 -38.73 -23.73 15.21
CA ARG A 171 -37.35 -23.96 14.74
C ARG A 171 -37.21 -23.74 13.24
N VAL A 172 -38.15 -24.23 12.41
CA VAL A 172 -38.09 -24.01 10.96
C VAL A 172 -38.22 -22.52 10.63
N SER A 173 -39.09 -21.80 11.31
CA SER A 173 -39.26 -20.35 11.13
C SER A 173 -38.00 -19.57 11.54
N LEU A 174 -37.40 -19.89 12.69
CA LEU A 174 -36.16 -19.28 13.16
C LEU A 174 -34.98 -19.55 12.20
N TRP A 175 -34.92 -20.77 11.64
CA TRP A 175 -33.92 -21.11 10.61
C TRP A 175 -34.07 -20.25 9.35
N ARG A 176 -35.30 -20.04 8.86
CA ARG A 176 -35.57 -19.16 7.71
C ARG A 176 -35.19 -17.71 7.99
N PHE A 177 -35.54 -17.20 9.17
CA PHE A 177 -35.12 -15.85 9.59
C PHE A 177 -33.60 -15.74 9.75
N GLY A 178 -32.94 -16.75 10.30
CA GLY A 178 -31.47 -16.80 10.43
C GLY A 178 -30.79 -16.82 9.06
N ALA A 179 -31.27 -17.60 8.12
CA ALA A 179 -30.78 -17.63 6.75
C ALA A 179 -30.94 -16.27 6.05
N ALA A 180 -32.07 -15.63 6.18
CA ALA A 180 -32.35 -14.30 5.62
C ALA A 180 -31.41 -13.25 6.24
N ALA A 181 -31.17 -13.29 7.55
CA ALA A 181 -30.25 -12.42 8.26
C ALA A 181 -28.78 -12.63 7.79
N ALA A 182 -28.40 -13.88 7.55
CA ALA A 182 -27.05 -14.20 7.02
C ALA A 182 -26.84 -13.65 5.60
N VAL A 183 -27.84 -13.79 4.72
CA VAL A 183 -27.81 -13.23 3.36
C VAL A 183 -27.71 -11.71 3.41
N LEU A 184 -28.51 -11.05 4.26
CA LEU A 184 -28.47 -9.61 4.44
C LEU A 184 -27.11 -9.16 4.96
N GLY A 185 -26.53 -9.87 5.91
CA GLY A 185 -25.18 -9.60 6.43
C GLY A 185 -24.11 -9.72 5.34
N ALA A 186 -24.19 -10.73 4.49
CA ALA A 186 -23.29 -10.90 3.36
C ALA A 186 -23.40 -9.75 2.33
N LEU A 187 -24.62 -9.31 2.03
CA LEU A 187 -24.86 -8.17 1.14
C LEU A 187 -24.29 -6.87 1.72
N ILE A 188 -24.48 -6.62 3.02
CA ILE A 188 -23.91 -5.45 3.69
C ILE A 188 -22.37 -5.50 3.66
N ALA A 189 -21.76 -6.67 3.89
CA ALA A 189 -20.32 -6.84 3.82
C ALA A 189 -19.77 -6.54 2.42
N LEU A 190 -20.42 -7.04 1.38
CA LEU A 190 -20.10 -6.77 -0.02
C LEU A 190 -20.21 -5.28 -0.36
N LEU A 191 -21.30 -4.65 0.05
CA LEU A 191 -21.52 -3.22 -0.17
C LEU A 191 -20.48 -2.37 0.56
N ALA A 192 -20.18 -2.68 1.81
CA ALA A 192 -19.16 -1.99 2.59
C ALA A 192 -17.77 -2.12 1.96
N TRP A 193 -17.45 -3.30 1.45
CA TRP A 193 -16.20 -3.53 0.73
C TRP A 193 -16.10 -2.70 -0.56
N TYR A 194 -17.19 -2.68 -1.35
CA TYR A 194 -17.27 -1.90 -2.59
C TYR A 194 -17.14 -0.39 -2.34
N LEU A 195 -17.92 0.15 -1.39
CA LEU A 195 -17.90 1.57 -1.03
C LEU A 195 -16.54 1.99 -0.47
N SER A 196 -15.93 1.17 0.40
CA SER A 196 -14.59 1.43 0.94
C SER A 196 -13.52 1.44 -0.16
N ALA A 197 -13.66 0.56 -1.18
CA ALA A 197 -12.76 0.55 -2.34
C ALA A 197 -12.89 1.82 -3.18
N ARG A 198 -14.11 2.29 -3.40
CA ARG A 198 -14.39 3.51 -4.17
C ARG A 198 -13.88 4.76 -3.44
N ALA A 199 -14.12 4.86 -2.14
CA ALA A 199 -13.70 6.00 -1.32
C ALA A 199 -12.17 6.15 -1.20
N MET A 200 -11.39 5.07 -1.38
CA MET A 200 -9.94 5.13 -1.28
C MET A 200 -9.22 5.43 -2.61
N ARG A 201 -9.89 5.37 -3.76
CA ARG A 201 -9.29 5.63 -5.08
C ARG A 201 -8.59 6.99 -5.21
N PRO A 202 -9.17 8.10 -4.74
CA PRO A 202 -8.52 9.41 -4.83
C PRO A 202 -7.19 9.46 -4.05
N VAL A 203 -7.14 8.80 -2.87
CA VAL A 203 -5.92 8.74 -2.05
C VAL A 203 -4.83 7.91 -2.73
N GLU A 204 -5.20 6.78 -3.34
CA GLU A 204 -4.26 5.95 -4.11
C GLU A 204 -3.72 6.71 -5.32
N HIS A 205 -4.56 7.47 -6.02
CA HIS A 205 -4.15 8.31 -7.15
C HIS A 205 -3.15 9.40 -6.71
N LEU A 206 -3.48 10.15 -5.66
CA LEU A 206 -2.57 11.16 -5.08
C LEU A 206 -1.23 10.56 -4.66
N THR A 207 -1.27 9.40 -4.00
CA THR A 207 -0.04 8.71 -3.59
C THR A 207 0.81 8.30 -4.80
N GLY A 208 0.17 7.82 -5.88
CA GLY A 208 0.84 7.48 -7.12
C GLY A 208 1.55 8.68 -7.76
N VAL A 209 0.88 9.84 -7.82
CA VAL A 209 1.47 11.09 -8.31
C VAL A 209 2.64 11.52 -7.43
N MET A 210 2.48 11.47 -6.09
CA MET A 210 3.54 11.85 -5.15
C MET A 210 4.81 11.00 -5.30
N LEU A 211 4.68 9.71 -5.54
CA LEU A 211 5.82 8.80 -5.72
C LEU A 211 6.53 8.98 -7.07
N GLY A 212 5.83 9.51 -8.08
CA GLY A 212 6.36 9.77 -9.40
C GLY A 212 6.98 11.17 -9.59
N LEU A 213 6.79 12.09 -8.62
CA LEU A 213 7.28 13.45 -8.73
C LEU A 213 8.81 13.52 -8.64
N ASN A 214 9.41 14.03 -9.70
CA ASN A 214 10.83 14.41 -9.76
C ASN A 214 10.96 15.93 -9.75
N ALA A 215 12.20 16.42 -9.55
CA ALA A 215 12.48 17.86 -9.58
C ALA A 215 12.15 18.52 -10.94
N SER A 216 12.16 17.75 -12.03
CA SER A 216 11.78 18.17 -13.39
C SER A 216 10.26 18.34 -13.59
N ASP A 217 9.45 17.71 -12.73
CA ASP A 217 8.00 17.60 -12.94
C ASP A 217 7.19 18.43 -11.92
N LEU A 218 7.84 19.37 -11.25
CA LEU A 218 7.23 20.25 -10.24
C LEU A 218 6.17 21.22 -10.81
N ASP A 219 6.01 21.29 -12.11
CA ASP A 219 4.97 22.05 -12.80
C ASP A 219 3.65 21.26 -12.92
N GLN A 220 3.68 19.95 -12.72
CA GLN A 220 2.48 19.12 -12.76
C GLN A 220 1.55 19.47 -11.60
N ARG A 221 0.25 19.50 -11.88
CA ARG A 221 -0.80 19.73 -10.87
C ARG A 221 -1.79 18.58 -10.91
N VAL A 222 -2.25 18.20 -9.74
CA VAL A 222 -3.33 17.24 -9.60
C VAL A 222 -4.64 17.95 -9.82
N ALA A 223 -5.48 17.43 -10.73
CA ALA A 223 -6.83 17.94 -10.92
C ALA A 223 -7.66 17.59 -9.66
N ALA A 224 -8.41 18.59 -9.16
CA ALA A 224 -9.40 18.34 -8.12
C ALA A 224 -10.61 17.68 -8.78
N ASP A 225 -10.98 16.48 -8.32
CA ASP A 225 -12.24 15.86 -8.69
C ASP A 225 -13.36 16.65 -7.98
N GLU A 226 -14.33 17.17 -8.72
CA GLU A 226 -15.34 18.10 -8.17
C GLU A 226 -16.37 17.40 -7.26
N GLU A 227 -16.37 16.07 -7.21
CA GLU A 227 -17.40 15.31 -6.50
C GLU A 227 -17.22 15.25 -4.97
N ASP A 228 -15.98 15.35 -4.45
CA ASP A 228 -15.69 15.19 -3.02
C ASP A 228 -14.97 16.40 -2.44
N ILE A 229 -15.67 17.22 -1.63
CA ILE A 229 -15.18 18.49 -1.05
C ILE A 229 -13.90 18.27 -0.22
N GLU A 230 -13.84 17.20 0.57
CA GLU A 230 -12.70 16.89 1.43
C GLU A 230 -11.45 16.55 0.61
N PHE A 231 -11.63 15.83 -0.49
CA PHE A 231 -10.51 15.53 -1.41
C PHE A 231 -10.12 16.74 -2.24
N ALA A 232 -11.04 17.54 -2.69
CA ALA A 232 -10.75 18.81 -3.38
C ALA A 232 -9.90 19.73 -2.49
N GLN A 233 -10.21 19.82 -1.20
CA GLN A 233 -9.41 20.58 -0.25
C GLN A 233 -7.99 19.99 -0.09
N LEU A 234 -7.86 18.66 0.01
CA LEU A 234 -6.57 18.00 0.10
C LEU A 234 -5.71 18.26 -1.15
N VAL A 235 -6.30 18.16 -2.34
CA VAL A 235 -5.63 18.47 -3.62
C VAL A 235 -5.20 19.93 -3.67
N THR A 236 -6.05 20.87 -3.21
CA THR A 236 -5.72 22.29 -3.14
C THR A 236 -4.50 22.55 -2.26
N VAL A 237 -4.46 21.97 -1.05
CA VAL A 237 -3.34 22.11 -0.13
C VAL A 237 -2.07 21.49 -0.72
N PHE A 238 -2.20 20.33 -1.37
CA PHE A 238 -1.09 19.67 -2.04
C PHE A 238 -0.51 20.49 -3.19
N ASN A 239 -1.37 21.02 -4.08
CA ASN A 239 -0.95 21.92 -5.17
C ASN A 239 -0.29 23.19 -4.65
N ALA A 240 -0.81 23.78 -3.56
CA ALA A 240 -0.18 24.94 -2.91
C ALA A 240 1.21 24.62 -2.33
N MET A 241 1.40 23.40 -1.83
CA MET A 241 2.72 22.90 -1.39
C MET A 241 3.67 22.75 -2.57
N LEU A 242 3.20 22.18 -3.70
CA LEU A 242 3.99 22.10 -4.93
C LEU A 242 4.39 23.49 -5.45
N ASP A 243 3.47 24.46 -5.44
CA ASP A 243 3.76 25.85 -5.83
C ASP A 243 4.85 26.48 -4.96
N ARG A 244 4.82 26.20 -3.67
CA ARG A 244 5.84 26.71 -2.74
C ARG A 244 7.19 26.05 -3.00
N LEU A 245 7.19 24.72 -3.21
CA LEU A 245 8.40 23.98 -3.51
C LEU A 245 9.03 24.43 -4.84
N GLN A 246 8.23 24.58 -5.90
CA GLN A 246 8.66 25.07 -7.19
C GLN A 246 9.25 26.48 -7.10
N ARG A 247 8.60 27.40 -6.39
CA ARG A 247 9.12 28.75 -6.17
C ARG A 247 10.46 28.75 -5.43
N SER A 248 10.58 27.96 -4.36
CA SER A 248 11.82 27.84 -3.60
C SER A 248 12.94 27.26 -4.45
N PHE A 249 12.64 26.26 -5.26
CA PHE A 249 13.57 25.61 -6.18
C PHE A 249 14.07 26.61 -7.26
N LEU A 250 13.15 27.32 -7.93
CA LEU A 250 13.51 28.35 -8.91
C LEU A 250 14.30 29.51 -8.29
N GLN A 251 14.01 29.86 -7.05
CA GLN A 251 14.78 30.87 -6.32
C GLN A 251 16.22 30.43 -6.04
N ALA A 252 16.40 29.16 -5.62
CA ALA A 252 17.75 28.59 -5.39
C ALA A 252 18.58 28.58 -6.68
N ILE A 253 17.94 28.25 -7.81
CA ILE A 253 18.58 28.29 -9.12
C ILE A 253 19.02 29.69 -9.52
N ARG A 254 18.10 30.67 -9.42
CA ARG A 254 18.45 32.07 -9.72
C ARG A 254 19.60 32.55 -8.84
N PHE A 255 19.53 32.28 -7.53
CA PHE A 255 20.59 32.64 -6.61
C PHE A 255 21.94 32.04 -7.01
N SER A 256 21.96 30.75 -7.40
CA SER A 256 23.19 30.12 -7.88
C SER A 256 23.70 30.75 -9.17
N GLY A 257 22.81 31.12 -10.08
CA GLY A 257 23.16 31.80 -11.33
C GLY A 257 23.74 33.20 -11.09
N ASP A 258 23.08 33.99 -10.25
CA ASP A 258 23.51 35.35 -9.90
C ASP A 258 24.84 35.33 -9.14
N ALA A 259 24.98 34.44 -8.15
CA ALA A 259 26.21 34.30 -7.40
C ALA A 259 27.41 33.97 -8.28
N ALA A 260 27.23 33.13 -9.28
CA ALA A 260 28.34 32.78 -10.17
C ALA A 260 28.67 33.90 -11.18
N HIS A 261 27.72 34.68 -11.65
CA HIS A 261 27.99 35.87 -12.42
C HIS A 261 28.80 36.90 -11.60
N GLU A 262 28.41 37.12 -10.34
CA GLU A 262 29.10 38.00 -9.41
C GLU A 262 30.47 37.51 -9.02
N LEU A 263 30.73 36.17 -9.04
CA LEU A 263 32.03 35.60 -8.80
C LEU A 263 32.94 35.62 -10.03
N LYS A 264 32.38 35.49 -11.23
CA LYS A 264 33.17 35.50 -12.49
C LYS A 264 33.92 36.82 -12.70
N THR A 265 33.25 37.94 -12.43
CA THR A 265 33.83 39.28 -12.64
C THR A 265 35.10 39.54 -11.80
N PRO A 266 35.11 39.32 -10.46
CA PRO A 266 36.31 39.53 -9.67
C PRO A 266 37.44 38.51 -10.03
N LEU A 267 37.07 37.27 -10.38
CA LEU A 267 38.05 36.28 -10.82
C LEU A 267 38.71 36.70 -12.12
N THR A 268 37.96 37.22 -13.10
CA THR A 268 38.54 37.75 -14.35
C THR A 268 39.46 38.93 -14.10
N ILE A 269 39.11 39.84 -13.18
CA ILE A 269 39.94 41.01 -12.80
C ILE A 269 41.21 40.51 -12.12
N LEU A 270 41.13 39.58 -11.18
CA LEU A 270 42.29 38.99 -10.50
C LEU A 270 43.22 38.31 -11.49
N GLN A 271 42.69 37.53 -12.42
CA GLN A 271 43.45 36.89 -13.47
C GLN A 271 44.23 37.92 -14.31
N GLY A 272 43.54 38.98 -14.78
CA GLY A 272 44.20 40.04 -15.56
C GLY A 272 45.27 40.79 -14.78
N GLN A 273 45.08 41.04 -13.47
CA GLN A 273 46.09 41.67 -12.61
C GLN A 273 47.30 40.76 -12.42
N LEU A 274 47.09 39.46 -12.23
CA LEU A 274 48.18 38.48 -12.11
C LEU A 274 48.96 38.31 -13.43
N GLU A 275 48.27 38.26 -14.57
CA GLU A 275 48.85 38.20 -15.89
C GLU A 275 49.71 39.46 -16.18
N HIS A 276 49.20 40.65 -15.80
CA HIS A 276 49.94 41.90 -15.89
C HIS A 276 51.17 41.89 -14.96
N ALA A 277 51.02 41.44 -13.73
CA ALA A 277 52.15 41.31 -12.79
C ALA A 277 53.19 40.30 -13.28
N PHE A 278 52.78 39.19 -13.88
CA PHE A 278 53.66 38.17 -14.46
C PHE A 278 54.53 38.75 -15.60
N THR A 279 53.92 39.56 -16.48
CA THR A 279 54.68 40.19 -17.59
C THR A 279 55.71 41.23 -17.13
N HIS A 280 55.60 41.71 -15.88
CA HIS A 280 56.51 42.73 -15.28
C HIS A 280 57.33 42.16 -14.14
N ALA A 281 57.37 40.87 -13.93
CA ALA A 281 58.12 40.22 -12.91
C ALA A 281 59.67 40.38 -13.23
N ALA A 282 60.43 40.82 -12.24
CA ALA A 282 61.84 41.08 -12.42
C ALA A 282 62.75 39.94 -11.87
N LYS A 283 62.17 38.98 -11.17
CA LYS A 283 62.87 37.87 -10.54
C LYS A 283 62.22 36.54 -10.81
N PRO A 284 62.98 35.44 -11.06
CA PRO A 284 62.39 34.10 -11.30
C PRO A 284 61.49 33.59 -10.17
N GLU A 285 61.81 33.87 -8.91
CA GLU A 285 61.03 33.46 -7.75
C GLU A 285 59.62 34.18 -7.71
N GLN A 286 59.59 35.41 -8.26
CA GLN A 286 58.31 36.15 -8.41
C GLN A 286 57.47 35.57 -9.54
N GLU A 287 58.08 35.17 -10.66
CA GLU A 287 57.41 34.52 -11.78
C GLU A 287 56.77 33.20 -11.32
N GLU A 288 57.51 32.35 -10.59
CA GLU A 288 57.04 31.07 -10.07
C GLU A 288 55.81 31.25 -9.13
N ALA A 289 55.90 32.21 -8.18
CA ALA A 289 54.77 32.51 -7.31
C ALA A 289 53.54 33.06 -8.07
N LEU A 290 53.74 33.87 -9.11
CA LEU A 290 52.64 34.37 -9.93
C LEU A 290 52.01 33.29 -10.81
N VAL A 291 52.79 32.34 -11.31
CA VAL A 291 52.28 31.16 -12.02
C VAL A 291 51.37 30.33 -11.10
N GLU A 292 51.83 30.04 -9.88
CA GLU A 292 51.00 29.30 -8.91
C GLU A 292 49.67 30.03 -8.60
N MET A 293 49.72 31.35 -8.42
CA MET A 293 48.50 32.15 -8.20
C MET A 293 47.57 32.14 -9.40
N LEU A 294 48.10 32.25 -10.61
CA LEU A 294 47.31 32.15 -11.86
C LEU A 294 46.63 30.79 -12.02
N GLU A 295 47.35 29.72 -11.71
CA GLU A 295 46.78 28.37 -11.72
C GLU A 295 45.61 28.22 -10.73
N GLU A 296 45.74 28.78 -9.50
CA GLU A 296 44.69 28.71 -8.50
C GLU A 296 43.44 29.55 -8.90
N VAL A 297 43.64 30.74 -9.50
CA VAL A 297 42.54 31.58 -10.03
C VAL A 297 41.84 30.85 -11.17
N ARG A 298 42.54 30.24 -12.11
CA ARG A 298 41.97 29.42 -13.18
C ARG A 298 41.20 28.23 -12.64
N ARG A 299 41.70 27.60 -11.60
CA ARG A 299 41.04 26.51 -10.90
C ARG A 299 39.70 26.97 -10.27
N LEU A 300 39.70 28.14 -9.58
CA LEU A 300 38.48 28.72 -9.01
C LEU A 300 37.43 29.05 -10.09
N ASP A 301 37.85 29.65 -11.19
CA ASP A 301 36.95 29.97 -12.33
C ASP A 301 36.32 28.67 -12.90
N SER A 302 37.13 27.62 -13.06
CA SER A 302 36.63 26.31 -13.50
C SER A 302 35.59 25.69 -12.53
N ILE A 303 35.81 25.81 -11.22
CA ILE A 303 34.88 25.31 -10.20
C ILE A 303 33.55 26.08 -10.28
N VAL A 304 33.60 27.41 -10.36
CA VAL A 304 32.44 28.27 -10.46
C VAL A 304 31.62 27.93 -11.71
N ARG A 305 32.25 27.79 -12.88
CA ARG A 305 31.58 27.39 -14.13
C ARG A 305 30.92 26.02 -14.01
N LYS A 306 31.58 25.02 -13.41
CA LYS A 306 31.04 23.66 -13.20
C LYS A 306 29.84 23.68 -12.28
N LEU A 307 29.87 24.47 -11.21
CA LEU A 307 28.75 24.63 -10.28
C LEU A 307 27.52 25.28 -10.95
N LEU A 308 27.76 26.31 -11.77
CA LEU A 308 26.72 26.94 -12.58
C LEU A 308 26.03 25.97 -13.50
N MET A 309 26.83 25.19 -14.23
CA MET A 309 26.29 24.24 -15.19
C MET A 309 25.48 23.16 -14.49
N LEU A 310 25.94 22.66 -13.35
CA LEU A 310 25.21 21.69 -12.52
C LEU A 310 23.90 22.31 -11.98
N SER A 311 23.93 23.58 -11.55
CA SER A 311 22.73 24.26 -11.09
C SER A 311 21.68 24.43 -12.20
N ARG A 312 22.12 24.74 -13.43
CA ARG A 312 21.21 24.82 -14.61
C ARG A 312 20.68 23.45 -15.01
N ALA A 313 21.50 22.40 -14.93
CA ALA A 313 21.08 21.03 -15.22
C ALA A 313 19.99 20.56 -14.25
N ASP A 314 20.16 20.80 -12.94
CA ASP A 314 19.15 20.50 -11.92
C ASP A 314 17.80 21.18 -12.18
N ALA A 315 17.87 22.35 -12.79
CA ALA A 315 16.72 23.13 -13.17
C ALA A 315 16.00 22.63 -14.43
N GLY A 316 16.53 21.63 -15.11
CA GLY A 316 16.07 21.28 -16.45
C GLY A 316 16.28 22.38 -17.48
N GLN A 317 17.11 23.38 -17.15
CA GLN A 317 17.36 24.56 -18.00
C GLN A 317 18.60 24.43 -18.87
N LEU A 318 19.26 23.29 -18.84
CA LEU A 318 20.40 23.00 -19.70
C LEU A 318 19.88 22.70 -21.13
N GLN A 319 19.50 23.76 -21.86
CA GLN A 319 19.13 23.63 -23.26
C GLN A 319 20.40 23.53 -24.11
N ILE A 320 20.58 22.39 -24.76
CA ILE A 320 21.72 22.10 -25.62
C ILE A 320 21.25 22.11 -27.07
N PRO A 321 21.94 22.82 -27.97
CA PRO A 321 21.66 22.71 -29.41
C PRO A 321 22.09 21.32 -29.88
N LEU A 322 21.11 20.47 -30.19
CA LEU A 322 21.36 19.10 -30.66
C LEU A 322 21.60 19.10 -32.18
N SER A 323 22.83 19.27 -32.62
CA SER A 323 23.22 19.11 -34.03
C SER A 323 23.90 17.75 -34.27
N PRO A 324 23.69 17.11 -35.43
CA PRO A 324 24.40 15.88 -35.76
C PRO A 324 25.86 16.19 -36.07
N PHE A 325 26.79 15.42 -35.51
CA PHE A 325 28.24 15.53 -35.81
C PHE A 325 28.93 14.18 -35.58
N ASP A 326 30.15 14.05 -36.12
CA ASP A 326 30.97 12.88 -35.89
C ASP A 326 31.81 13.08 -34.63
N LEU A 327 31.66 12.18 -33.66
CA LEU A 327 32.37 12.19 -32.40
C LEU A 327 33.77 11.53 -32.50
N ARG A 328 34.04 10.79 -33.59
CA ARG A 328 35.27 10.06 -33.80
C ARG A 328 36.52 10.96 -33.73
N PRO A 329 36.58 12.12 -34.40
CA PRO A 329 37.73 13.00 -34.31
C PRO A 329 38.06 13.46 -32.89
N ILE A 330 37.03 13.68 -32.06
CA ILE A 330 37.24 14.08 -30.64
C ILE A 330 37.88 12.94 -29.84
N LEU A 331 37.53 11.68 -30.12
CA LEU A 331 38.12 10.53 -29.46
C LEU A 331 39.57 10.28 -29.93
N ASP A 332 39.85 10.56 -31.20
CA ASP A 332 41.23 10.47 -31.71
C ASP A 332 42.13 11.55 -31.10
N GLU A 333 41.70 12.81 -31.06
CA GLU A 333 42.39 13.90 -30.32
C GLU A 333 42.61 13.56 -28.85
N LEU A 334 41.60 12.97 -28.21
CA LEU A 334 41.71 12.58 -26.80
C LEU A 334 42.73 11.49 -26.56
N ALA A 335 42.89 10.55 -27.48
CA ALA A 335 43.90 9.52 -27.43
C ALA A 335 45.34 10.12 -27.56
N GLU A 336 45.52 11.04 -28.50
CA GLU A 336 46.77 11.78 -28.66
C GLU A 336 47.11 12.60 -27.39
N ASP A 337 46.14 13.27 -26.78
CA ASP A 337 46.30 14.02 -25.54
C ASP A 337 46.74 13.09 -24.38
N ILE A 338 46.18 11.89 -24.26
CA ILE A 338 46.56 10.90 -23.24
C ILE A 338 48.00 10.44 -23.45
N GLU A 339 48.43 10.14 -24.68
CA GLU A 339 49.82 9.75 -25.02
C GLU A 339 50.82 10.85 -24.72
N LEU A 340 50.45 12.11 -24.94
CA LEU A 340 51.28 13.26 -24.62
C LEU A 340 51.47 13.49 -23.12
N LEU A 341 50.41 13.21 -22.34
CA LEU A 341 50.41 13.38 -20.88
C LEU A 341 51.17 12.29 -20.13
N ASP A 342 51.22 11.08 -20.67
CA ASP A 342 51.88 9.91 -20.05
C ASP A 342 52.39 8.95 -21.16
N ALA A 343 53.59 9.24 -21.67
CA ALA A 343 54.22 8.51 -22.78
C ALA A 343 54.56 7.04 -22.45
N GLU A 344 54.53 6.63 -21.19
CA GLU A 344 54.76 5.24 -20.78
C GLU A 344 53.49 4.40 -20.78
N ARG A 345 52.33 5.03 -21.01
CA ARG A 345 51.01 4.41 -20.92
C ARG A 345 50.55 3.91 -22.28
N GLU A 346 50.14 2.65 -22.36
CA GLU A 346 49.54 2.06 -23.56
C GLU A 346 48.14 2.59 -23.80
N VAL A 347 47.89 3.26 -24.92
CA VAL A 347 46.52 3.65 -25.35
C VAL A 347 45.98 2.65 -26.35
N ARG A 348 44.81 2.08 -26.04
CA ARG A 348 44.14 1.07 -26.88
C ARG A 348 42.85 1.66 -27.49
N LEU A 349 42.77 1.65 -28.82
CA LEU A 349 41.61 2.17 -29.56
C LEU A 349 40.84 1.04 -30.24
N ASP A 350 39.54 0.97 -29.98
CA ASP A 350 38.56 0.10 -30.68
C ASP A 350 37.37 0.96 -31.08
N LEU A 351 37.55 1.78 -32.13
CA LEU A 351 36.60 2.81 -32.53
C LEU A 351 36.13 2.55 -33.99
N PRO A 352 34.83 2.69 -34.30
CA PRO A 352 34.32 2.60 -35.66
C PRO A 352 34.84 3.77 -36.51
N PRO A 353 34.84 3.64 -37.85
CA PRO A 353 35.33 4.70 -38.73
C PRO A 353 34.48 5.98 -38.71
N LEU A 354 33.20 5.88 -38.29
CA LEU A 354 32.26 6.98 -38.18
C LEU A 354 31.38 6.78 -36.96
N LEU A 355 31.22 7.85 -36.12
CA LEU A 355 30.46 7.83 -34.89
C LEU A 355 29.54 9.05 -34.84
N LEU A 356 28.39 8.97 -35.54
CA LEU A 356 27.42 10.04 -35.62
C LEU A 356 26.55 10.11 -34.37
N VAL A 357 26.58 11.25 -33.67
CA VAL A 357 25.74 11.57 -32.51
C VAL A 357 25.02 12.89 -32.73
N LYS A 358 23.94 13.14 -31.96
CA LYS A 358 23.29 14.45 -31.90
C LYS A 358 23.69 15.14 -30.61
N GLY A 359 24.26 16.33 -30.70
CA GLY A 359 24.69 17.03 -29.48
C GLY A 359 25.49 18.30 -29.73
N ASP A 360 26.06 18.80 -28.65
CA ASP A 360 27.03 19.87 -28.62
C ASP A 360 28.43 19.25 -28.49
N ALA A 361 29.27 19.51 -29.51
CA ALA A 361 30.59 18.91 -29.60
C ALA A 361 31.51 19.33 -28.43
N ASP A 362 31.41 20.56 -27.96
CA ASP A 362 32.26 21.10 -26.88
C ASP A 362 31.90 20.47 -25.53
N LEU A 363 30.61 20.31 -25.27
CA LEU A 363 30.11 19.66 -24.06
C LEU A 363 30.46 18.18 -24.02
N LEU A 364 30.31 17.45 -25.15
CA LEU A 364 30.70 16.06 -25.21
C LEU A 364 32.24 15.89 -25.14
N ARG A 365 33.01 16.79 -25.72
CA ARG A 365 34.48 16.87 -25.52
C ARG A 365 34.77 17.00 -24.02
N GLN A 366 34.10 17.89 -23.29
CA GLN A 366 34.28 18.08 -21.85
C GLN A 366 33.96 16.81 -21.04
N VAL A 367 32.92 16.05 -21.42
CA VAL A 367 32.59 14.74 -20.81
C VAL A 367 33.78 13.79 -20.98
N LEU A 368 34.22 13.60 -22.22
CA LEU A 368 35.28 12.68 -22.56
C LEU A 368 36.62 13.06 -21.89
N GLN A 369 36.97 14.35 -21.88
CA GLN A 369 38.13 14.87 -21.16
C GLN A 369 38.05 14.61 -19.64
N ASN A 370 36.87 14.75 -19.01
CA ASN A 370 36.71 14.39 -17.62
C ASN A 370 36.95 12.89 -17.36
N LEU A 371 36.44 12.01 -18.25
CA LEU A 371 36.66 10.57 -18.14
C LEU A 371 38.12 10.19 -18.36
N ALA A 372 38.76 10.74 -19.39
CA ALA A 372 40.18 10.52 -19.67
C ALA A 372 41.07 11.01 -18.54
N SER A 373 40.82 12.23 -18.02
CA SER A 373 41.56 12.76 -16.87
C SER A 373 41.43 11.87 -15.63
N ASN A 374 40.24 11.28 -15.41
CA ASN A 374 40.05 10.31 -14.33
C ASN A 374 40.82 9.02 -14.60
N ALA A 375 40.81 8.50 -15.83
CA ALA A 375 41.55 7.30 -16.21
C ALA A 375 43.07 7.47 -16.02
N VAL A 376 43.58 8.65 -16.36
CA VAL A 376 45.01 8.98 -16.13
C VAL A 376 45.30 9.10 -14.64
N LYS A 377 44.50 9.81 -13.86
CA LYS A 377 44.73 10.11 -12.44
C LYS A 377 44.59 8.91 -11.52
N TYR A 378 43.65 8.03 -11.81
CA TYR A 378 43.27 6.90 -10.94
C TYR A 378 43.67 5.53 -11.53
N GLY A 379 44.17 5.50 -12.76
CA GLY A 379 44.74 4.30 -13.36
C GLY A 379 46.06 3.89 -12.75
N LEU A 380 46.39 2.61 -12.88
CA LEU A 380 47.74 2.10 -12.46
C LEU A 380 48.85 2.75 -13.28
N ALA A 381 49.92 3.12 -12.61
CA ALA A 381 51.13 3.66 -13.30
C ALA A 381 51.66 2.61 -14.28
N GLY A 382 52.01 3.03 -15.51
CA GLY A 382 52.42 2.13 -16.59
C GLY A 382 51.34 1.15 -17.08
N GLY A 383 50.10 1.35 -16.64
CA GLY A 383 48.96 0.56 -17.13
C GLY A 383 48.46 1.05 -18.49
N TRP A 384 47.35 0.47 -18.94
CA TRP A 384 46.72 0.83 -20.20
C TRP A 384 45.45 1.71 -20.00
N ILE A 385 45.14 2.52 -21.00
CA ILE A 385 43.84 3.21 -21.14
C ILE A 385 43.20 2.79 -22.46
N GLY A 386 41.91 2.40 -22.41
CA GLY A 386 41.16 1.96 -23.57
C GLY A 386 39.99 2.90 -23.89
N LEU A 387 39.90 3.28 -25.18
CA LEU A 387 38.72 3.99 -25.72
C LEU A 387 38.05 3.06 -26.72
N SER A 388 36.82 2.70 -26.50
CA SER A 388 36.04 1.87 -27.42
C SER A 388 34.64 2.41 -27.63
N ALA A 389 34.07 2.20 -28.81
CA ALA A 389 32.72 2.60 -29.12
C ALA A 389 31.99 1.53 -29.92
N ARG A 390 30.77 1.17 -29.49
CA ARG A 390 29.93 0.18 -30.18
C ARG A 390 28.49 0.67 -30.23
N GLN A 391 27.79 0.35 -31.33
CA GLN A 391 26.38 0.66 -31.45
C GLN A 391 25.55 -0.52 -30.94
N HIS A 392 24.63 -0.23 -30.03
CA HIS A 392 23.71 -1.21 -29.47
C HIS A 392 22.32 -0.60 -29.28
N GLY A 393 21.27 -1.22 -29.82
CA GLY A 393 19.87 -0.79 -29.61
C GLY A 393 19.57 0.66 -30.06
N GLY A 394 20.23 1.18 -31.10
CA GLY A 394 20.05 2.57 -31.56
C GLY A 394 20.82 3.62 -30.76
N GLN A 395 21.68 3.19 -29.84
CA GLN A 395 22.54 4.06 -29.05
C GLN A 395 24.01 3.71 -29.27
N TRP A 396 24.88 4.72 -29.19
CA TRP A 396 26.30 4.52 -29.07
C TRP A 396 26.68 4.29 -27.60
N GLN A 397 27.42 3.24 -27.33
CA GLN A 397 28.08 2.97 -26.06
C GLN A 397 29.57 3.26 -26.23
N ILE A 398 30.04 4.31 -25.56
CA ILE A 398 31.39 4.77 -25.61
C ILE A 398 32.02 4.45 -24.27
N ASP A 399 32.99 3.56 -24.25
CA ASP A 399 33.67 3.10 -23.04
C ASP A 399 35.05 3.77 -22.91
N VAL A 400 35.26 4.42 -21.77
CA VAL A 400 36.57 4.88 -21.34
C VAL A 400 36.98 3.99 -20.18
N SER A 401 38.03 3.22 -20.37
CA SER A 401 38.51 2.21 -19.42
C SER A 401 39.98 2.35 -19.13
N ASN A 402 40.39 1.93 -17.93
CA ASN A 402 41.79 1.95 -17.52
C ASN A 402 42.13 0.74 -16.65
N ALA A 403 43.39 0.33 -16.66
CA ALA A 403 43.94 -0.59 -15.68
C ALA A 403 43.79 0.00 -14.27
N SER A 404 43.25 -0.75 -13.32
CA SER A 404 42.86 -0.23 -12.02
C SER A 404 43.00 -1.29 -10.93
N SER A 405 43.11 -0.86 -9.67
CA SER A 405 43.00 -1.71 -8.50
C SER A 405 41.55 -1.91 -8.03
N GLY A 406 40.59 -1.45 -8.84
CA GLY A 406 39.16 -1.52 -8.56
C GLY A 406 38.60 -0.40 -7.68
N ILE A 407 37.29 -0.35 -7.59
CA ILE A 407 36.55 0.59 -6.74
C ILE A 407 35.71 -0.22 -5.75
N ALA A 408 35.90 0.04 -4.45
CA ALA A 408 35.13 -0.64 -3.40
C ALA A 408 33.63 -0.44 -3.58
N ALA A 409 32.83 -1.46 -3.29
CA ALA A 409 31.39 -1.46 -3.54
C ALA A 409 30.65 -0.29 -2.86
N GLU A 410 31.10 0.11 -1.68
CA GLU A 410 30.54 1.24 -0.91
C GLU A 410 30.69 2.62 -1.57
N HIS A 411 31.66 2.74 -2.52
CA HIS A 411 31.93 3.98 -3.24
C HIS A 411 31.19 4.06 -4.59
N ARG A 412 30.83 2.91 -5.20
CA ARG A 412 30.34 2.85 -6.60
C ARG A 412 29.06 3.67 -6.83
N GLU A 413 28.10 3.61 -5.91
CA GLU A 413 26.86 4.37 -6.03
C GLU A 413 27.05 5.88 -5.88
N ARG A 414 28.10 6.28 -5.13
CA ARG A 414 28.37 7.68 -4.78
C ARG A 414 29.36 8.38 -5.70
N LEU A 415 29.95 7.69 -6.67
CA LEU A 415 30.94 8.28 -7.60
C LEU A 415 30.42 9.49 -8.38
N PHE A 416 29.11 9.52 -8.62
CA PHE A 416 28.44 10.60 -9.33
C PHE A 416 27.87 11.68 -8.41
N ASP A 417 28.03 11.53 -7.08
CA ASP A 417 27.64 12.56 -6.11
C ASP A 417 28.61 13.76 -6.23
N ARG A 418 28.07 14.96 -6.02
CA ARG A 418 28.87 16.20 -6.04
C ARG A 418 29.83 16.24 -4.87
N PHE A 419 31.04 16.71 -5.12
CA PHE A 419 32.13 16.81 -4.13
C PHE A 419 32.54 15.46 -3.54
N TYR A 420 32.00 14.34 -4.05
CA TYR A 420 32.40 13.04 -3.57
C TYR A 420 33.74 12.58 -4.12
N ARG A 421 34.54 11.99 -3.24
CA ARG A 421 35.85 11.39 -3.52
C ARG A 421 35.97 10.12 -2.69
N ALA A 422 36.29 8.98 -3.34
CA ALA A 422 36.41 7.68 -2.70
C ALA A 422 37.51 7.61 -1.63
N ASP A 423 38.55 8.45 -1.73
CA ASP A 423 39.71 8.45 -0.84
C ASP A 423 40.01 9.84 -0.28
N HIS A 424 39.59 10.10 0.96
CA HIS A 424 39.96 11.32 1.67
C HIS A 424 41.31 11.25 2.37
N ALA A 425 41.89 10.05 2.61
CA ALA A 425 43.03 9.85 3.49
C ALA A 425 44.39 9.70 2.77
N HIS A 426 44.42 9.14 1.55
CA HIS A 426 45.67 8.82 0.85
C HIS A 426 46.03 9.74 -0.32
N ASN A 427 45.07 10.50 -0.88
CA ASN A 427 45.26 11.25 -2.13
C ASN A 427 45.17 12.77 -2.01
N ARG A 428 45.74 13.40 -0.99
CA ARG A 428 46.01 14.86 -1.00
C ARG A 428 46.87 15.32 -2.18
N ARG A 429 47.53 14.39 -2.86
CA ARG A 429 48.40 14.65 -4.03
C ARG A 429 47.66 14.71 -5.37
N ILE A 430 46.45 14.15 -5.48
CA ILE A 430 45.67 14.17 -6.72
C ILE A 430 44.73 15.38 -6.69
N PRO A 431 44.94 16.41 -7.54
CA PRO A 431 44.11 17.59 -7.57
C PRO A 431 42.71 17.24 -8.16
N GLY A 432 41.64 17.66 -7.47
CA GLY A 432 40.25 17.48 -7.95
C GLY A 432 39.22 17.85 -6.90
N VAL A 433 38.12 18.44 -7.35
CA VAL A 433 37.03 18.95 -6.47
C VAL A 433 35.87 17.96 -6.34
N GLY A 434 35.89 16.86 -7.11
CA GLY A 434 34.80 15.88 -7.09
C GLY A 434 33.52 16.33 -7.87
N LEU A 435 33.68 17.22 -8.85
CA LEU A 435 32.58 17.70 -9.70
C LEU A 435 32.60 17.12 -11.12
N GLY A 436 33.69 16.42 -11.52
CA GLY A 436 33.88 15.96 -12.90
C GLY A 436 32.83 14.92 -13.35
N LEU A 437 32.66 13.84 -12.58
CA LEU A 437 31.72 12.76 -12.92
C LEU A 437 30.27 13.18 -12.82
N SER A 438 29.92 13.98 -11.80
CA SER A 438 28.56 14.51 -11.67
C SER A 438 28.20 15.42 -12.85
N LEU A 439 29.10 16.31 -13.27
CA LEU A 439 28.91 17.17 -14.43
C LEU A 439 28.83 16.36 -15.72
N ALA A 440 29.70 15.40 -15.91
CA ALA A 440 29.70 14.53 -17.10
C ALA A 440 28.39 13.76 -17.24
N ARG A 441 27.83 13.29 -16.13
CA ARG A 441 26.52 12.61 -16.11
C ARG A 441 25.38 13.53 -16.48
N GLU A 442 25.35 14.75 -15.95
CA GLU A 442 24.32 15.73 -16.28
C GLU A 442 24.40 16.20 -17.74
N ILE A 443 25.60 16.37 -18.28
CA ILE A 443 25.79 16.63 -19.73
C ILE A 443 25.27 15.45 -20.57
N ALA A 444 25.60 14.21 -20.20
CA ALA A 444 25.11 13.02 -20.90
C ALA A 444 23.58 12.95 -20.91
N ARG A 445 22.94 13.22 -19.78
CA ARG A 445 21.47 13.28 -19.65
C ARG A 445 20.83 14.37 -20.50
N ALA A 446 21.45 15.54 -20.54
CA ALA A 446 20.98 16.64 -21.38
C ALA A 446 21.06 16.33 -22.88
N HIS A 447 21.92 15.37 -23.28
CA HIS A 447 21.99 14.81 -24.63
C HIS A 447 21.04 13.62 -24.87
N GLY A 448 20.13 13.31 -23.91
CA GLY A 448 19.23 12.16 -23.99
C GLY A 448 19.92 10.82 -23.76
N GLY A 449 21.12 10.84 -23.17
CA GLY A 449 21.94 9.69 -22.86
C GLY A 449 22.09 9.44 -21.35
N GLU A 450 23.07 8.61 -20.98
CA GLU A 450 23.42 8.36 -19.57
C GLU A 450 24.91 8.05 -19.45
N LEU A 451 25.51 8.40 -18.31
CA LEU A 451 26.85 8.00 -17.92
C LEU A 451 26.79 7.06 -16.73
N LEU A 452 27.40 5.90 -16.84
CA LEU A 452 27.37 4.87 -15.83
C LEU A 452 28.76 4.24 -15.60
N LEU A 453 28.96 3.61 -14.45
CA LEU A 453 30.09 2.75 -14.17
C LEU A 453 29.75 1.33 -14.67
N ALA A 454 30.39 0.91 -15.77
CA ALA A 454 30.12 -0.38 -16.41
C ALA A 454 30.88 -1.53 -15.73
N GLU A 455 32.15 -1.29 -15.35
CA GLU A 455 32.99 -2.27 -14.68
C GLU A 455 33.86 -1.56 -13.64
N ALA A 456 34.15 -2.23 -12.53
CA ALA A 456 35.01 -1.71 -11.46
C ALA A 456 35.57 -2.88 -10.63
N ASP A 457 36.34 -3.74 -11.28
CA ASP A 457 37.03 -4.85 -10.65
C ASP A 457 38.53 -4.52 -10.36
N GLN A 458 39.30 -5.53 -9.92
CA GLN A 458 40.71 -5.35 -9.56
C GLN A 458 41.63 -5.22 -10.78
N GLU A 459 41.14 -5.40 -11.98
CA GLU A 459 41.94 -5.33 -13.22
C GLU A 459 41.53 -4.11 -14.07
N ARG A 460 40.28 -3.70 -14.01
CA ARG A 460 39.70 -2.71 -14.90
C ARG A 460 38.66 -1.83 -14.22
N THR A 461 38.73 -0.54 -14.49
CA THR A 461 37.62 0.40 -14.28
C THR A 461 37.14 0.89 -15.64
N CYS A 462 35.82 0.86 -15.88
CA CYS A 462 35.19 1.28 -17.13
C CYS A 462 34.01 2.19 -16.86
N PHE A 463 34.08 3.40 -17.39
CA PHE A 463 32.94 4.31 -17.47
C PHE A 463 32.35 4.24 -18.87
N ARG A 464 31.04 4.06 -18.95
CA ARG A 464 30.26 3.97 -20.20
C ARG A 464 29.39 5.18 -20.38
N LEU A 465 29.60 5.88 -21.48
CA LEU A 465 28.76 6.95 -21.97
C LEU A 465 27.81 6.39 -23.03
N CYS A 466 26.52 6.41 -22.77
CA CYS A 466 25.48 6.02 -23.72
C CYS A 466 24.89 7.28 -24.37
N LEU A 467 24.87 7.36 -25.70
CA LEU A 467 24.30 8.49 -26.43
C LEU A 467 23.38 7.99 -27.55
N PRO A 468 22.24 8.67 -27.84
CA PRO A 468 21.43 8.35 -29.00
C PRO A 468 22.23 8.48 -30.30
N ALA A 469 22.14 7.47 -31.19
CA ALA A 469 22.77 7.55 -32.51
C ALA A 469 21.99 8.58 -33.37
N ALA A 470 22.73 9.40 -34.12
CA ALA A 470 22.13 10.21 -35.15
C ALA A 470 21.84 9.28 -36.36
N LEU A 471 20.53 9.09 -36.65
CA LEU A 471 20.09 8.36 -37.86
C LEU A 471 20.44 9.14 -39.10
#